data_4091d146df8ebfd4ed32ef83e2e55818
#
_entry.id   4091d146df8ebfd4ed32ef83e2e55818
#
_cell.length_a   1.000
_cell.length_b   1.000
_cell.length_c   1.000
_cell.angle_alpha   90.00
_cell.angle_beta   90.00
_cell.angle_gamma   90.00
#
_symmetry.space_group_name_H-M   'P 1'
#
loop_
_entity.id
_entity.type
_entity.pdbx_description
1 polymer ?
#
loop_
_entity_poly.entity_id
_entity_poly.type
_entity_poly.pdbx_seq_one_letter_code
_entity_poly.pdbx_strand_id
1 'polypeptide(L)'
;MTAKSYLGNSNLKASGVPLNFTKEEIEEYLRCADDPIYFIESYCKIVTLDHGLQPFKLYDCQKNKVKIIHENRKVILMEGRQQGKTTTSAAYILWYTLFQGSKTVAILANKATAAREVLYRYQIMYENLPAWLQQGVTTWNKGDIALENGSIVFTAATSASGIRGKSVNLLYVDEAAIIPNNVAEQFFTSVYPTISAGETTKILLSSTPLGYNHFWKFWNDADNDRNGFVNLFIPYWEIPGRDEKWASEQRRLLGELKFNQEVLCNFLGSSLTLIASDSIAQMSANPIIYQGATPVFIDSESDTWNMSPELLEIAIQDRIEKYKKPISWLINYITFFLFEGR
;
A
#
# COMPACT_ATOMS: atom_id res chain seq x y z
N MET A 1 -34.46 -30.35 -5.79
CA MET A 1 -34.22 -29.09 -6.51
C MET A 1 -33.07 -28.40 -5.79
N THR A 2 -31.91 -28.26 -6.43
CA THR A 2 -30.80 -27.48 -5.87
C THR A 2 -31.25 -26.02 -5.77
N ALA A 3 -31.09 -25.42 -4.59
CA ALA A 3 -31.45 -24.04 -4.40
C ALA A 3 -30.62 -23.17 -5.37
N LYS A 4 -31.26 -22.29 -6.14
CA LYS A 4 -30.59 -21.41 -7.12
C LYS A 4 -29.72 -20.36 -6.44
N SER A 5 -29.95 -20.08 -5.15
CA SER A 5 -29.25 -19.05 -4.36
C SER A 5 -28.58 -19.65 -3.12
N TYR A 6 -27.45 -19.10 -2.73
CA TYR A 6 -26.69 -19.52 -1.55
C TYR A 6 -27.45 -19.13 -0.27
N LEU A 7 -27.83 -20.12 0.55
CA LEU A 7 -28.57 -19.94 1.81
C LEU A 7 -29.80 -19.02 1.70
N GLY A 8 -30.45 -18.98 0.53
CA GLY A 8 -31.63 -18.15 0.30
C GLY A 8 -31.35 -16.68 -0.06
N ASN A 9 -30.09 -16.26 -0.12
CA ASN A 9 -29.72 -14.92 -0.58
C ASN A 9 -29.81 -14.85 -2.11
N SER A 10 -30.79 -14.13 -2.65
CA SER A 10 -31.04 -13.99 -4.09
C SER A 10 -29.91 -13.34 -4.87
N ASN A 11 -29.00 -12.61 -4.19
CA ASN A 11 -27.87 -11.94 -4.80
C ASN A 11 -26.63 -12.83 -4.91
N LEU A 12 -26.70 -14.05 -4.40
CA LEU A 12 -25.60 -15.01 -4.38
C LEU A 12 -26.00 -16.30 -5.11
N LYS A 13 -25.33 -16.60 -6.21
CA LYS A 13 -25.48 -17.88 -6.91
C LYS A 13 -24.96 -19.02 -6.02
N ALA A 14 -25.75 -20.07 -5.85
CA ALA A 14 -25.29 -21.27 -5.16
C ALA A 14 -24.32 -22.08 -6.03
N SER A 15 -23.43 -22.83 -5.39
CA SER A 15 -22.53 -23.77 -6.08
C SER A 15 -23.32 -24.89 -6.78
N GLY A 16 -22.83 -25.32 -7.94
CA GLY A 16 -23.42 -26.40 -8.72
C GLY A 16 -24.70 -26.01 -9.49
N VAL A 17 -25.05 -24.73 -9.54
CA VAL A 17 -26.14 -24.25 -10.38
C VAL A 17 -25.65 -24.10 -11.82
N PRO A 18 -26.17 -24.90 -12.78
CA PRO A 18 -25.78 -24.80 -14.18
C PRO A 18 -26.24 -23.45 -14.76
N LEU A 19 -25.37 -22.83 -15.54
CA LEU A 19 -25.68 -21.65 -16.34
C LEU A 19 -25.71 -22.03 -17.82
N ASN A 20 -26.77 -21.62 -18.50
CA ASN A 20 -26.82 -21.68 -19.95
C ASN A 20 -26.43 -20.28 -20.46
N PHE A 21 -25.21 -20.14 -20.92
CA PHE A 21 -24.74 -18.90 -21.50
C PHE A 21 -25.30 -18.71 -22.92
N THR A 22 -25.71 -17.50 -23.23
CA THR A 22 -25.89 -17.10 -24.63
C THR A 22 -24.53 -16.89 -25.29
N LYS A 23 -24.51 -16.77 -26.61
CA LYS A 23 -23.25 -16.51 -27.34
C LYS A 23 -22.66 -15.16 -26.93
N GLU A 24 -23.51 -14.17 -26.79
CA GLU A 24 -23.16 -12.81 -26.37
C GLU A 24 -22.57 -12.81 -24.95
N GLU A 25 -23.15 -13.58 -24.03
CA GLU A 25 -22.62 -13.69 -22.65
C GLU A 25 -21.26 -14.40 -22.62
N ILE A 26 -20.98 -15.33 -23.51
CA ILE A 26 -19.67 -15.98 -23.62
C ILE A 26 -18.63 -14.97 -24.12
N GLU A 27 -18.93 -14.22 -25.17
CA GLU A 27 -18.05 -13.20 -25.73
C GLU A 27 -17.74 -12.12 -24.68
N GLU A 28 -18.75 -11.69 -23.93
CA GLU A 28 -18.63 -10.69 -22.87
C GLU A 28 -17.86 -11.23 -21.66
N TYR A 29 -18.06 -12.50 -21.28
CA TYR A 29 -17.29 -13.16 -20.24
C TYR A 29 -15.79 -13.20 -20.57
N LEU A 30 -15.46 -13.57 -21.81
CA LEU A 30 -14.07 -13.61 -22.28
C LEU A 30 -13.44 -12.22 -22.27
N ARG A 31 -14.18 -11.19 -22.67
CA ARG A 31 -13.72 -9.81 -22.62
C ARG A 31 -13.46 -9.34 -21.21
N CYS A 32 -14.36 -9.67 -20.26
CA CYS A 32 -14.17 -9.39 -18.84
C CYS A 32 -12.97 -10.14 -18.26
N ALA A 33 -12.73 -11.37 -18.69
CA ALA A 33 -11.60 -12.17 -18.22
C ALA A 33 -10.25 -11.64 -18.71
N ASP A 34 -10.21 -11.05 -19.90
CA ASP A 34 -9.00 -10.50 -20.52
C ASP A 34 -8.64 -9.12 -19.98
N ASP A 35 -9.63 -8.28 -19.65
CA ASP A 35 -9.44 -6.89 -19.22
C ASP A 35 -10.09 -6.59 -17.86
N PRO A 36 -9.28 -6.51 -16.77
CA PRO A 36 -9.80 -6.16 -15.46
C PRO A 36 -10.39 -4.75 -15.38
N ILE A 37 -9.90 -3.79 -16.17
CA ILE A 37 -10.44 -2.42 -16.20
C ILE A 37 -11.83 -2.43 -16.81
N TYR A 38 -11.97 -3.11 -17.95
CA TYR A 38 -13.27 -3.27 -18.60
C TYR A 38 -14.29 -3.91 -17.67
N PHE A 39 -13.93 -5.02 -17.01
CA PHE A 39 -14.80 -5.69 -16.04
C PHE A 39 -15.25 -4.74 -14.92
N ILE A 40 -14.31 -4.01 -14.32
CA ILE A 40 -14.60 -3.11 -13.21
C ILE A 40 -15.57 -2.02 -13.65
N GLU A 41 -15.31 -1.34 -14.77
CA GLU A 41 -16.15 -0.24 -15.24
C GLU A 41 -17.52 -0.65 -15.75
N SER A 42 -17.64 -1.90 -16.26
CA SER A 42 -18.88 -2.40 -16.82
C SER A 42 -19.80 -3.05 -15.78
N TYR A 43 -19.24 -3.73 -14.78
CA TYR A 43 -20.03 -4.59 -13.89
C TYR A 43 -19.91 -4.28 -12.41
N CYS A 44 -18.80 -3.66 -11.94
CA CYS A 44 -18.67 -3.37 -10.53
C CYS A 44 -19.52 -2.17 -10.12
N LYS A 45 -20.13 -2.28 -8.94
CA LYS A 45 -20.84 -1.17 -8.29
C LYS A 45 -20.23 -0.91 -6.91
N ILE A 46 -20.19 0.35 -6.52
CA ILE A 46 -19.67 0.80 -5.23
C ILE A 46 -20.70 1.67 -4.52
N VAL A 47 -20.61 1.72 -3.20
CA VAL A 47 -21.41 2.65 -2.41
C VAL A 47 -20.62 3.96 -2.24
N THR A 48 -21.20 5.06 -2.69
CA THR A 48 -20.68 6.41 -2.51
C THR A 48 -21.44 7.12 -1.39
N LEU A 49 -20.80 8.13 -0.77
CA LEU A 49 -21.41 8.87 0.35
C LEU A 49 -22.65 9.66 -0.09
N ASP A 50 -22.61 10.25 -1.28
CA ASP A 50 -23.64 11.19 -1.73
C ASP A 50 -24.77 10.50 -2.53
N HIS A 51 -24.47 9.39 -3.22
CA HIS A 51 -25.40 8.81 -4.19
C HIS A 51 -25.72 7.33 -3.95
N GLY A 52 -25.23 6.76 -2.83
CA GLY A 52 -25.45 5.35 -2.52
C GLY A 52 -24.76 4.42 -3.51
N LEU A 53 -25.46 3.37 -3.96
CA LEU A 53 -24.93 2.37 -4.87
C LEU A 53 -24.84 2.91 -6.31
N GLN A 54 -23.63 2.99 -6.86
CA GLN A 54 -23.35 3.54 -8.19
C GLN A 54 -22.41 2.61 -8.99
N PRO A 55 -22.43 2.64 -10.34
CA PRO A 55 -21.40 2.02 -11.16
C PRO A 55 -20.01 2.54 -10.80
N PHE A 56 -19.03 1.64 -10.74
CA PHE A 56 -17.66 2.03 -10.45
C PHE A 56 -16.94 2.51 -11.71
N LYS A 57 -16.96 3.81 -11.94
CA LYS A 57 -16.15 4.44 -12.99
C LYS A 57 -14.80 4.82 -12.43
N LEU A 58 -13.76 4.23 -13.00
CA LEU A 58 -12.38 4.45 -12.57
C LEU A 58 -11.85 5.79 -13.08
N TYR A 59 -11.15 6.52 -12.21
CA TYR A 59 -10.31 7.64 -12.63
C TYR A 59 -9.08 7.13 -13.38
N ASP A 60 -8.43 7.95 -14.18
CA ASP A 60 -7.27 7.53 -14.97
C ASP A 60 -6.12 7.01 -14.11
N CYS A 61 -5.86 7.64 -12.97
CA CYS A 61 -4.90 7.13 -11.98
C CYS A 61 -5.27 5.76 -11.42
N GLN A 62 -6.56 5.48 -11.24
CA GLN A 62 -7.04 4.18 -10.79
C GLN A 62 -6.95 3.11 -11.89
N LYS A 63 -7.18 3.48 -13.16
CA LYS A 63 -6.92 2.59 -14.32
C LYS A 63 -5.44 2.22 -14.40
N ASN A 64 -4.56 3.22 -14.27
CA ASN A 64 -3.13 2.99 -14.23
C ASN A 64 -2.72 2.07 -13.06
N LYS A 65 -3.31 2.26 -11.89
CA LYS A 65 -3.11 1.37 -10.73
C LYS A 65 -3.51 -0.08 -11.05
N VAL A 66 -4.70 -0.31 -11.61
CA VAL A 66 -5.17 -1.65 -11.98
C VAL A 66 -4.22 -2.28 -12.97
N LYS A 67 -3.75 -1.53 -13.97
CA LYS A 67 -2.77 -1.98 -14.96
C LYS A 67 -1.45 -2.39 -14.31
N ILE A 68 -0.89 -1.55 -13.44
CA ILE A 68 0.37 -1.84 -12.73
C ILE A 68 0.23 -3.07 -11.85
N ILE A 69 -0.87 -3.23 -11.11
CA ILE A 69 -1.15 -4.43 -10.31
C ILE A 69 -1.25 -5.67 -11.21
N HIS A 70 -1.89 -5.54 -12.37
CA HIS A 70 -2.08 -6.66 -13.30
C HIS A 70 -0.75 -7.13 -13.90
N GLU A 71 0.07 -6.23 -14.34
CA GLU A 71 1.33 -6.51 -15.03
C GLU A 71 2.47 -6.94 -14.09
N ASN A 72 2.43 -6.55 -12.81
CA ASN A 72 3.54 -6.76 -11.89
C ASN A 72 3.21 -7.71 -10.75
N ARG A 73 4.22 -8.45 -10.28
CA ARG A 73 4.09 -9.40 -9.16
C ARG A 73 4.16 -8.73 -7.80
N LYS A 74 4.96 -7.71 -7.67
CA LYS A 74 5.22 -7.01 -6.42
C LYS A 74 4.97 -5.53 -6.63
N VAL A 75 3.96 -5.00 -5.95
CA VAL A 75 3.57 -3.60 -6.10
C VAL A 75 3.43 -2.96 -4.72
N ILE A 76 4.00 -1.78 -4.58
CA ILE A 76 3.83 -0.93 -3.41
C ILE A 76 3.13 0.36 -3.82
N LEU A 77 2.00 0.63 -3.16
CA LEU A 77 1.09 1.74 -3.48
C LEU A 77 1.11 2.77 -2.35
N MET A 78 1.37 4.00 -2.71
CA MET A 78 1.29 5.14 -1.81
C MET A 78 0.20 6.10 -2.31
N GLU A 79 -0.86 6.21 -1.54
CA GLU A 79 -2.05 6.99 -1.88
C GLU A 79 -2.57 7.69 -0.62
N GLY A 80 -2.97 8.95 -0.77
CA GLY A 80 -3.61 9.70 0.31
C GLY A 80 -4.95 9.11 0.75
N ARG A 81 -5.51 9.66 1.80
CA ARG A 81 -6.83 9.21 2.28
C ARG A 81 -7.93 9.51 1.26
N GLN A 82 -8.96 8.63 1.22
CA GLN A 82 -10.17 8.78 0.40
C GLN A 82 -9.91 8.88 -1.12
N GLN A 83 -8.81 8.31 -1.63
CA GLN A 83 -8.52 8.25 -3.07
C GLN A 83 -9.03 6.97 -3.75
N GLY A 84 -9.80 6.17 -3.02
CA GLY A 84 -10.32 4.89 -3.53
C GLY A 84 -9.33 3.73 -3.43
N LYS A 85 -8.24 3.91 -2.68
CA LYS A 85 -7.16 2.92 -2.46
C LYS A 85 -7.68 1.51 -2.24
N THR A 86 -8.44 1.31 -1.20
CA THR A 86 -9.00 0.02 -0.78
C THR A 86 -10.05 -0.50 -1.77
N THR A 87 -10.91 0.39 -2.30
CA THR A 87 -12.00 0.02 -3.21
C THR A 87 -11.47 -0.51 -4.55
N THR A 88 -10.50 0.18 -5.15
CA THR A 88 -9.88 -0.26 -6.42
C THR A 88 -9.12 -1.58 -6.24
N SER A 89 -8.42 -1.76 -5.12
CA SER A 89 -7.74 -3.03 -4.80
C SER A 89 -8.73 -4.18 -4.61
N ALA A 90 -9.86 -3.95 -3.91
CA ALA A 90 -10.92 -4.94 -3.75
C ALA A 90 -11.56 -5.33 -5.09
N ALA A 91 -11.76 -4.39 -6.01
CA ALA A 91 -12.28 -4.65 -7.35
C ALA A 91 -11.32 -5.52 -8.19
N TYR A 92 -10.02 -5.25 -8.10
CA TYR A 92 -9.02 -6.10 -8.75
C TYR A 92 -8.98 -7.52 -8.15
N ILE A 93 -9.08 -7.66 -6.82
CA ILE A 93 -9.16 -8.95 -6.14
C ILE A 93 -10.41 -9.72 -6.59
N LEU A 94 -11.54 -9.03 -6.76
CA LEU A 94 -12.75 -9.64 -7.28
C LEU A 94 -12.53 -10.20 -8.69
N TRP A 95 -12.00 -9.42 -9.61
CA TRP A 95 -11.64 -9.86 -10.94
C TRP A 95 -10.72 -11.08 -10.89
N TYR A 96 -9.66 -11.00 -10.07
CA TYR A 96 -8.66 -12.05 -9.96
C TYR A 96 -9.24 -13.40 -9.51
N THR A 97 -10.19 -13.39 -8.58
CA THR A 97 -10.82 -14.61 -8.06
C THR A 97 -11.95 -15.15 -8.93
N LEU A 98 -12.60 -14.30 -9.71
CA LEU A 98 -13.66 -14.73 -10.62
C LEU A 98 -13.10 -15.43 -11.86
N PHE A 99 -12.06 -14.85 -12.47
CA PHE A 99 -11.57 -15.27 -13.79
C PHE A 99 -10.29 -16.12 -13.73
N GLN A 100 -9.56 -16.10 -12.61
CA GLN A 100 -8.37 -16.93 -12.39
C GLN A 100 -8.73 -18.07 -11.42
N GLY A 101 -9.05 -19.24 -11.93
CA GLY A 101 -9.47 -20.37 -11.07
C GLY A 101 -8.43 -20.81 -10.02
N SER A 102 -8.89 -21.38 -8.90
CA SER A 102 -8.07 -21.95 -7.84
C SER A 102 -7.07 -20.97 -7.21
N LYS A 103 -7.48 -19.74 -6.99
CA LYS A 103 -6.64 -18.70 -6.36
C LYS A 103 -7.00 -18.48 -4.90
N THR A 104 -5.99 -18.53 -4.06
CA THR A 104 -6.10 -18.13 -2.65
C THR A 104 -5.60 -16.71 -2.46
N VAL A 105 -6.46 -15.83 -1.98
CA VAL A 105 -6.15 -14.42 -1.70
C VAL A 105 -6.20 -14.18 -0.19
N ALA A 106 -5.13 -13.61 0.36
CA ALA A 106 -5.07 -13.13 1.73
C ALA A 106 -5.21 -11.61 1.75
N ILE A 107 -6.21 -11.10 2.45
CA ILE A 107 -6.40 -9.68 2.74
C ILE A 107 -5.98 -9.43 4.19
N LEU A 108 -4.95 -8.66 4.39
CA LEU A 108 -4.39 -8.36 5.70
C LEU A 108 -4.43 -6.86 5.98
N ALA A 109 -4.56 -6.51 7.24
CA ALA A 109 -4.41 -5.15 7.75
C ALA A 109 -3.88 -5.19 9.17
N ASN A 110 -3.53 -4.03 9.74
CA ASN A 110 -3.10 -3.94 11.14
C ASN A 110 -4.14 -4.55 12.12
N LYS A 111 -5.44 -4.42 11.81
CA LYS A 111 -6.55 -5.02 12.58
C LYS A 111 -7.42 -5.88 11.67
N ALA A 112 -7.93 -7.01 12.20
CA ALA A 112 -8.84 -7.88 11.46
C ALA A 112 -10.12 -7.15 11.01
N THR A 113 -10.60 -6.17 11.77
CA THR A 113 -11.75 -5.34 11.38
C THR A 113 -11.48 -4.53 10.13
N ALA A 114 -10.28 -3.96 9.97
CA ALA A 114 -9.90 -3.23 8.77
C ALA A 114 -9.79 -4.16 7.55
N ALA A 115 -9.23 -5.36 7.71
CA ALA A 115 -9.20 -6.36 6.64
C ALA A 115 -10.62 -6.77 6.19
N ARG A 116 -11.56 -6.89 7.13
CA ARG A 116 -12.98 -7.17 6.83
C ARG A 116 -13.66 -6.05 6.06
N GLU A 117 -13.27 -4.80 6.26
CA GLU A 117 -13.78 -3.67 5.48
C GLU A 117 -13.38 -3.74 4.00
N VAL A 118 -12.19 -4.27 3.71
CA VAL A 118 -11.78 -4.57 2.33
C VAL A 118 -12.65 -5.67 1.74
N LEU A 119 -12.85 -6.77 2.48
CA LEU A 119 -13.69 -7.89 2.05
C LEU A 119 -15.15 -7.47 1.86
N TYR A 120 -15.66 -6.56 2.70
CA TYR A 120 -17.01 -6.02 2.55
C TYR A 120 -17.20 -5.26 1.22
N ARG A 121 -16.19 -4.49 0.77
CA ARG A 121 -16.24 -3.86 -0.57
C ARG A 121 -16.27 -4.89 -1.69
N TYR A 122 -15.48 -5.96 -1.57
CA TYR A 122 -15.54 -7.10 -2.48
C TYR A 122 -16.95 -7.70 -2.50
N GLN A 123 -17.57 -7.92 -1.32
CA GLN A 123 -18.91 -8.50 -1.19
C GLN A 123 -19.98 -7.64 -1.88
N ILE A 124 -19.96 -6.33 -1.67
CA ILE A 124 -20.90 -5.40 -2.34
C ILE A 124 -20.78 -5.52 -3.85
N MET A 125 -19.56 -5.52 -4.40
CA MET A 125 -19.36 -5.62 -5.84
C MET A 125 -19.86 -6.97 -6.36
N TYR A 126 -19.51 -8.07 -5.69
CA TYR A 126 -19.91 -9.42 -6.07
C TYR A 126 -21.44 -9.60 -6.07
N GLU A 127 -22.14 -9.17 -5.02
CA GLU A 127 -23.59 -9.28 -4.87
C GLU A 127 -24.38 -8.48 -5.93
N ASN A 128 -23.72 -7.52 -6.58
CA ASN A 128 -24.31 -6.71 -7.64
C ASN A 128 -23.93 -7.16 -9.06
N LEU A 129 -23.16 -8.24 -9.20
CA LEU A 129 -22.87 -8.83 -10.52
C LEU A 129 -24.10 -9.56 -11.06
N PRO A 130 -24.30 -9.56 -12.37
CA PRO A 130 -25.30 -10.44 -13.00
C PRO A 130 -24.95 -11.92 -12.72
N ALA A 131 -25.97 -12.77 -12.58
CA ALA A 131 -25.81 -14.17 -12.18
C ALA A 131 -24.86 -14.96 -13.08
N TRP A 132 -24.81 -14.64 -14.37
CA TRP A 132 -23.95 -15.32 -15.34
C TRP A 132 -22.45 -14.98 -15.16
N LEU A 133 -22.10 -13.85 -14.49
CA LEU A 133 -20.72 -13.53 -14.12
C LEU A 133 -20.32 -14.10 -12.75
N GLN A 134 -21.30 -14.47 -11.91
CA GLN A 134 -20.99 -14.99 -10.58
C GLN A 134 -20.51 -16.45 -10.67
N GLN A 135 -19.42 -16.76 -10.00
CA GLN A 135 -19.06 -18.12 -9.61
C GLN A 135 -20.01 -18.59 -8.50
N GLY A 136 -20.33 -19.88 -8.43
CA GLY A 136 -21.16 -20.38 -7.31
C GLY A 136 -20.45 -20.22 -5.96
N VAL A 137 -21.21 -19.80 -4.96
CA VAL A 137 -20.68 -19.60 -3.62
C VAL A 137 -20.73 -20.90 -2.83
N THR A 138 -19.61 -21.27 -2.19
CA THR A 138 -19.51 -22.41 -1.26
C THR A 138 -19.33 -21.95 0.20
N THR A 139 -18.73 -20.78 0.41
CA THR A 139 -18.61 -20.13 1.73
C THR A 139 -18.79 -18.63 1.54
N TRP A 140 -19.58 -18.01 2.43
CA TRP A 140 -19.80 -16.57 2.44
C TRP A 140 -20.02 -16.07 3.85
N ASN A 141 -19.03 -15.42 4.40
CA ASN A 141 -19.12 -14.81 5.73
C ASN A 141 -18.26 -13.55 5.81
N LYS A 142 -18.18 -12.91 6.99
CA LYS A 142 -17.46 -11.65 7.20
C LYS A 142 -15.93 -11.78 7.15
N GLY A 143 -15.40 -12.99 7.17
CA GLY A 143 -13.96 -13.23 7.19
C GLY A 143 -13.44 -14.00 6.00
N ASP A 144 -14.30 -14.87 5.41
CA ASP A 144 -13.91 -15.81 4.38
C ASP A 144 -14.98 -15.93 3.28
N ILE A 145 -14.53 -16.04 2.06
CA ILE A 145 -15.33 -16.35 0.87
C ILE A 145 -14.66 -17.52 0.14
N ALA A 146 -15.45 -18.51 -0.26
CA ALA A 146 -15.00 -19.56 -1.15
C ALA A 146 -15.97 -19.73 -2.32
N LEU A 147 -15.42 -19.90 -3.51
CA LEU A 147 -16.13 -20.00 -4.77
C LEU A 147 -15.97 -21.38 -5.40
N GLU A 148 -16.95 -21.80 -6.22
CA GLU A 148 -16.97 -23.12 -6.87
C GLU A 148 -15.79 -23.36 -7.83
N ASN A 149 -15.17 -22.28 -8.36
CA ASN A 149 -13.95 -22.38 -9.17
C ASN A 149 -12.69 -22.69 -8.35
N GLY A 150 -12.82 -22.96 -7.04
CA GLY A 150 -11.73 -23.25 -6.12
C GLY A 150 -11.03 -22.01 -5.56
N SER A 151 -11.47 -20.79 -5.91
CA SER A 151 -10.88 -19.57 -5.38
C SER A 151 -11.39 -19.29 -3.96
N ILE A 152 -10.47 -18.81 -3.11
CA ILE A 152 -10.72 -18.48 -1.70
C ILE A 152 -10.18 -17.08 -1.42
N VAL A 153 -10.96 -16.26 -0.72
CA VAL A 153 -10.52 -14.98 -0.14
C VAL A 153 -10.70 -15.05 1.37
N PHE A 154 -9.67 -14.76 2.13
CA PHE A 154 -9.76 -14.71 3.57
C PHE A 154 -9.10 -13.46 4.15
N THR A 155 -9.56 -13.07 5.34
CA THR A 155 -9.05 -11.89 6.05
C THR A 155 -8.36 -12.28 7.34
N ALA A 156 -7.28 -11.55 7.68
CA ALA A 156 -6.63 -11.69 8.97
C ALA A 156 -6.00 -10.35 9.43
N ALA A 157 -5.69 -10.26 10.73
CA ALA A 157 -4.76 -9.25 11.19
C ALA A 157 -3.34 -9.63 10.79
N THR A 158 -2.50 -8.64 10.49
CA THR A 158 -1.10 -8.87 10.20
C THR A 158 -0.39 -9.36 11.46
N SER A 159 0.12 -10.59 11.42
CA SER A 159 0.87 -11.21 12.49
C SER A 159 1.88 -12.21 11.91
N ALA A 160 2.91 -12.54 12.66
CA ALA A 160 3.93 -13.52 12.24
C ALA A 160 3.37 -14.90 11.86
N SER A 161 2.16 -15.24 12.32
CA SER A 161 1.48 -16.52 12.07
C SER A 161 0.26 -16.41 11.15
N GLY A 162 -0.15 -15.19 10.76
CA GLY A 162 -1.45 -14.94 10.12
C GLY A 162 -1.73 -15.72 8.83
N ILE A 163 -0.70 -16.10 8.10
CA ILE A 163 -0.82 -16.87 6.85
C ILE A 163 0.09 -18.11 6.82
N ARG A 164 0.74 -18.46 7.95
CA ARG A 164 1.59 -19.67 8.02
C ARG A 164 0.78 -20.90 7.66
N GLY A 165 1.36 -21.76 6.81
CA GLY A 165 0.72 -23.02 6.39
C GLY A 165 -0.35 -22.85 5.31
N LYS A 166 -0.59 -21.64 4.81
CA LYS A 166 -1.50 -21.40 3.69
C LYS A 166 -0.71 -21.04 2.43
N SER A 167 -1.02 -21.72 1.33
CA SER A 167 -0.52 -21.31 0.01
C SER A 167 -1.34 -20.10 -0.47
N VAL A 168 -0.69 -18.96 -0.68
CA VAL A 168 -1.33 -17.70 -1.08
C VAL A 168 -0.84 -17.29 -2.46
N ASN A 169 -1.77 -17.05 -3.37
CA ASN A 169 -1.48 -16.59 -4.73
C ASN A 169 -1.43 -15.05 -4.84
N LEU A 170 -2.22 -14.36 -4.03
CA LEU A 170 -2.18 -12.91 -3.92
C LEU A 170 -2.28 -12.50 -2.45
N LEU A 171 -1.27 -11.76 -1.98
CA LEU A 171 -1.26 -11.12 -0.67
C LEU A 171 -1.55 -9.63 -0.86
N TYR A 172 -2.63 -9.15 -0.27
CA TYR A 172 -2.93 -7.73 -0.15
C TYR A 172 -2.79 -7.29 1.30
N VAL A 173 -1.93 -6.31 1.55
CA VAL A 173 -1.72 -5.71 2.87
C VAL A 173 -2.19 -4.26 2.81
N ASP A 174 -3.35 -4.00 3.42
CA ASP A 174 -3.89 -2.64 3.52
C ASP A 174 -3.31 -1.93 4.74
N GLU A 175 -3.10 -0.63 4.62
CA GLU A 175 -2.50 0.23 5.64
C GLU A 175 -1.15 -0.31 6.16
N ALA A 176 -0.30 -0.77 5.23
CA ALA A 176 0.96 -1.46 5.55
C ALA A 176 1.91 -0.63 6.44
N ALA A 177 1.93 0.70 6.30
CA ALA A 177 2.77 1.57 7.14
C ALA A 177 2.33 1.62 8.60
N ILE A 178 1.08 1.27 8.92
CA ILE A 178 0.55 1.31 10.31
C ILE A 178 0.97 0.06 11.11
N ILE A 179 1.43 -0.99 10.45
CA ILE A 179 1.88 -2.20 11.11
C ILE A 179 3.12 -1.86 11.98
N PRO A 180 3.17 -2.25 13.26
CA PRO A 180 4.36 -2.01 14.08
C PRO A 180 5.62 -2.66 13.47
N ASN A 181 6.76 -1.99 13.54
CA ASN A 181 7.99 -2.45 12.88
C ASN A 181 8.41 -3.87 13.27
N ASN A 182 8.34 -4.20 14.57
CA ASN A 182 8.67 -5.54 15.07
C ASN A 182 7.73 -6.64 14.51
N VAL A 183 6.47 -6.32 14.27
CA VAL A 183 5.50 -7.23 13.66
C VAL A 183 5.76 -7.35 12.15
N ALA A 184 6.01 -6.22 11.50
CA ALA A 184 6.27 -6.17 10.06
C ALA A 184 7.52 -6.99 9.69
N GLU A 185 8.61 -6.85 10.41
CA GLU A 185 9.85 -7.59 10.20
C GLU A 185 9.63 -9.10 10.29
N GLN A 186 9.01 -9.55 11.38
CA GLN A 186 8.69 -10.97 11.58
C GLN A 186 7.71 -11.49 10.52
N PHE A 187 6.71 -10.68 10.17
CA PHE A 187 5.71 -11.02 9.16
C PHE A 187 6.36 -11.20 7.80
N PHE A 188 7.08 -10.21 7.29
CA PHE A 188 7.70 -10.30 5.97
C PHE A 188 8.75 -11.40 5.90
N THR A 189 9.54 -11.63 6.94
CA THR A 189 10.50 -12.74 7.00
C THR A 189 9.80 -14.11 6.92
N SER A 190 8.64 -14.26 7.56
CA SER A 190 7.90 -15.53 7.57
C SER A 190 7.04 -15.76 6.33
N VAL A 191 6.53 -14.70 5.72
CA VAL A 191 5.55 -14.75 4.62
C VAL A 191 6.22 -14.70 3.25
N TYR A 192 7.31 -13.95 3.14
CA TYR A 192 7.99 -13.74 1.89
C TYR A 192 8.43 -15.05 1.19
N PRO A 193 9.01 -16.05 1.90
CA PRO A 193 9.37 -17.33 1.28
C PRO A 193 8.14 -18.07 0.70
N THR A 194 6.99 -18.00 1.39
CA THR A 194 5.77 -18.68 0.95
C THR A 194 5.24 -18.11 -0.36
N ILE A 195 5.35 -16.79 -0.54
CA ILE A 195 4.87 -16.11 -1.75
C ILE A 195 5.92 -16.14 -2.86
N SER A 196 7.21 -16.10 -2.51
CA SER A 196 8.29 -16.14 -3.50
C SER A 196 8.43 -17.50 -4.17
N ALA A 197 7.90 -18.57 -3.58
CA ALA A 197 7.95 -19.94 -4.14
C ALA A 197 7.14 -20.08 -5.44
N GLY A 198 6.16 -19.22 -5.71
CA GLY A 198 5.37 -19.27 -6.93
C GLY A 198 5.82 -18.23 -7.96
N GLU A 199 5.85 -18.60 -9.25
CA GLU A 199 6.24 -17.68 -10.34
C GLU A 199 5.19 -16.58 -10.61
N THR A 200 3.91 -16.85 -10.35
CA THR A 200 2.78 -15.95 -10.64
C THR A 200 2.14 -15.33 -9.39
N THR A 201 2.69 -15.60 -8.21
CA THR A 201 2.18 -15.04 -6.95
C THR A 201 2.38 -13.53 -6.89
N LYS A 202 1.41 -12.83 -6.30
CA LYS A 202 1.42 -11.37 -6.21
C LYS A 202 1.49 -10.87 -4.76
N ILE A 203 2.24 -9.79 -4.54
CA ILE A 203 2.26 -9.03 -3.29
C ILE A 203 1.85 -7.59 -3.60
N LEU A 204 0.85 -7.11 -2.90
CA LEU A 204 0.33 -5.76 -3.03
C LEU A 204 0.35 -5.10 -1.65
N LEU A 205 1.22 -4.12 -1.44
CA LEU A 205 1.31 -3.30 -0.24
C LEU A 205 0.67 -1.95 -0.52
N SER A 206 -0.19 -1.47 0.36
CA SER A 206 -0.92 -0.22 0.17
C SER A 206 -0.96 0.57 1.47
N SER A 207 -0.56 1.84 1.46
CA SER A 207 -0.63 2.72 2.64
C SER A 207 -0.56 4.20 2.30
N THR A 208 -0.93 5.05 3.27
CA THR A 208 -0.31 6.37 3.46
C THR A 208 1.01 6.19 4.22
N PRO A 209 2.00 7.08 4.07
CA PRO A 209 3.27 6.98 4.79
C PRO A 209 3.09 7.26 6.29
N LEU A 210 3.93 6.63 7.10
CA LEU A 210 3.98 6.86 8.55
C LEU A 210 5.43 6.83 9.04
N GLY A 211 6.11 7.97 8.95
CA GLY A 211 7.51 8.07 9.34
C GLY A 211 8.46 7.20 8.48
N TYR A 212 9.70 7.10 8.93
CA TYR A 212 10.75 6.26 8.30
C TYR A 212 10.72 4.85 8.86
N ASN A 213 9.65 4.11 8.58
CA ASN A 213 9.44 2.74 9.05
C ASN A 213 9.73 1.71 7.94
N HIS A 214 9.32 0.45 8.16
CA HIS A 214 9.46 -0.63 7.18
C HIS A 214 8.80 -0.30 5.82
N PHE A 215 7.65 0.44 5.79
CA PHE A 215 7.01 0.84 4.54
C PHE A 215 7.87 1.82 3.74
N TRP A 216 8.49 2.79 4.44
CA TRP A 216 9.48 3.67 3.83
C TRP A 216 10.67 2.89 3.27
N LYS A 217 11.19 1.91 4.02
CA LYS A 217 12.29 1.06 3.55
C LYS A 217 11.91 0.31 2.27
N PHE A 218 10.73 -0.32 2.23
CA PHE A 218 10.23 -1.00 1.02
C PHE A 218 10.08 -0.04 -0.15
N TRP A 219 9.56 1.18 0.11
CA TRP A 219 9.42 2.22 -0.90
C TRP A 219 10.76 2.66 -1.46
N ASN A 220 11.69 3.04 -0.58
CA ASN A 220 13.03 3.49 -0.96
C ASN A 220 13.84 2.40 -1.68
N ASP A 221 13.69 1.15 -1.26
CA ASP A 221 14.34 0.02 -1.94
C ASP A 221 13.70 -0.24 -3.33
N ALA A 222 12.40 0.04 -3.50
CA ALA A 222 11.74 -0.02 -4.81
C ALA A 222 12.21 1.10 -5.75
N ASP A 223 12.32 2.34 -5.26
CA ASP A 223 12.86 3.48 -6.01
C ASP A 223 14.30 3.23 -6.52
N ASN A 224 15.06 2.37 -5.82
CA ASN A 224 16.44 2.05 -6.14
C ASN A 224 16.61 0.64 -6.77
N ASP A 225 15.53 0.00 -7.23
CA ASP A 225 15.52 -1.34 -7.85
C ASP A 225 16.14 -2.46 -6.99
N ARG A 226 16.07 -2.36 -5.65
CA ARG A 226 16.75 -3.28 -4.72
C ARG A 226 15.88 -4.45 -4.27
N ASN A 227 14.54 -4.34 -4.32
CA ASN A 227 13.64 -5.35 -3.77
C ASN A 227 12.68 -5.97 -4.81
N GLY A 228 12.72 -5.50 -6.05
CA GLY A 228 11.88 -5.95 -7.16
C GLY A 228 10.40 -5.58 -7.00
N PHE A 229 10.06 -4.61 -6.16
CA PHE A 229 8.75 -3.98 -6.16
C PHE A 229 8.70 -2.86 -7.19
N VAL A 230 7.55 -2.74 -7.84
CA VAL A 230 7.18 -1.55 -8.60
C VAL A 230 6.39 -0.64 -7.66
N ASN A 231 6.82 0.59 -7.49
CA ASN A 231 6.11 1.57 -6.69
C ASN A 231 5.20 2.44 -7.55
N LEU A 232 4.06 2.81 -6.98
CA LEU A 232 3.12 3.75 -7.58
C LEU A 232 2.66 4.74 -6.51
N PHE A 233 2.94 6.01 -6.73
CA PHE A 233 2.37 7.12 -5.99
C PHE A 233 1.22 7.74 -6.78
N ILE A 234 0.05 7.90 -6.13
CA ILE A 234 -1.09 8.63 -6.68
C ILE A 234 -1.28 9.90 -5.86
N PRO A 235 -0.94 11.06 -6.43
CA PRO A 235 -1.12 12.33 -5.75
C PRO A 235 -2.57 12.77 -5.72
N TYR A 236 -2.95 13.62 -4.76
CA TYR A 236 -4.35 14.04 -4.56
C TYR A 236 -4.94 14.78 -5.78
N TRP A 237 -4.12 15.50 -6.53
CA TRP A 237 -4.58 16.28 -7.69
C TRP A 237 -4.95 15.43 -8.93
N GLU A 238 -4.64 14.16 -8.95
CA GLU A 238 -5.15 13.23 -9.96
C GLU A 238 -6.59 12.78 -9.68
N ILE A 239 -7.14 13.12 -8.51
CA ILE A 239 -8.52 12.80 -8.15
C ILE A 239 -9.43 13.97 -8.56
N PRO A 240 -10.46 13.74 -9.36
CA PRO A 240 -11.39 14.80 -9.78
C PRO A 240 -11.97 15.58 -8.61
N GLY A 241 -11.97 16.92 -8.73
CA GLY A 241 -12.47 17.82 -7.71
C GLY A 241 -11.49 18.13 -6.58
N ARG A 242 -10.27 17.62 -6.63
CA ARG A 242 -9.22 17.93 -5.64
C ARG A 242 -8.21 18.91 -6.23
N ASP A 243 -8.61 20.15 -6.27
CA ASP A 243 -7.79 21.29 -6.71
C ASP A 243 -7.03 21.94 -5.53
N GLU A 244 -6.34 23.04 -5.80
CA GLU A 244 -5.59 23.80 -4.78
C GLU A 244 -6.52 24.40 -3.70
N LYS A 245 -7.76 24.72 -4.05
CA LYS A 245 -8.75 25.19 -3.08
C LYS A 245 -9.10 24.09 -2.09
N TRP A 246 -9.37 22.88 -2.60
CA TRP A 246 -9.58 21.70 -1.75
C TRP A 246 -8.36 21.42 -0.87
N ALA A 247 -7.15 21.49 -1.44
CA ALA A 247 -5.91 21.26 -0.70
C ALA A 247 -5.72 22.27 0.44
N SER A 248 -6.00 23.55 0.17
CA SER A 248 -5.92 24.63 1.17
C SER A 248 -6.92 24.42 2.32
N GLU A 249 -8.13 23.94 2.01
CA GLU A 249 -9.12 23.58 3.03
C GLU A 249 -8.66 22.40 3.88
N GLN A 250 -8.10 21.35 3.26
CA GLN A 250 -7.55 20.20 4.00
C GLN A 250 -6.38 20.61 4.89
N ARG A 251 -5.47 21.46 4.40
CA ARG A 251 -4.34 21.99 5.18
C ARG A 251 -4.82 22.76 6.40
N ARG A 252 -5.85 23.57 6.26
CA ARG A 252 -6.45 24.30 7.38
C ARG A 252 -7.09 23.40 8.41
N LEU A 253 -7.77 22.32 7.99
CA LEU A 253 -8.47 21.38 8.86
C LEU A 253 -7.52 20.42 9.58
N LEU A 254 -6.52 19.90 8.88
CA LEU A 254 -5.60 18.88 9.38
C LEU A 254 -4.36 19.48 10.09
N GLY A 255 -4.03 20.73 9.78
CA GLY A 255 -2.72 21.31 10.08
C GLY A 255 -1.62 20.83 9.14
N GLU A 256 -0.52 21.59 9.03
CA GLU A 256 0.55 21.38 8.06
C GLU A 256 1.14 19.96 8.13
N LEU A 257 1.47 19.48 9.33
CA LEU A 257 2.10 18.18 9.53
C LEU A 257 1.24 17.03 9.02
N LYS A 258 -0.04 17.03 9.39
CA LYS A 258 -0.98 15.97 8.96
C LYS A 258 -1.33 16.08 7.48
N PHE A 259 -1.42 17.27 6.94
CA PHE A 259 -1.62 17.48 5.51
C PHE A 259 -0.45 16.90 4.70
N ASN A 260 0.78 17.20 5.10
CA ASN A 260 1.98 16.65 4.48
C ASN A 260 2.00 15.11 4.51
N GLN A 261 1.63 14.51 5.64
CA GLN A 261 1.62 13.04 5.79
C GLN A 261 0.45 12.38 5.05
N GLU A 262 -0.78 12.84 5.25
CA GLU A 262 -2.00 12.11 4.87
C GLU A 262 -2.52 12.48 3.47
N VAL A 263 -2.13 13.66 2.95
CA VAL A 263 -2.57 14.18 1.66
C VAL A 263 -1.44 14.21 0.65
N LEU A 264 -0.30 14.83 1.02
CA LEU A 264 0.88 14.87 0.15
C LEU A 264 1.69 13.57 0.18
N CYS A 265 1.41 12.68 1.14
CA CYS A 265 2.10 11.41 1.30
C CYS A 265 3.62 11.55 1.50
N ASN A 266 4.05 12.58 2.22
CA ASN A 266 5.44 12.77 2.54
C ASN A 266 5.85 11.86 3.72
N PHE A 267 6.99 11.21 3.60
CA PHE A 267 7.62 10.53 4.72
C PHE A 267 8.20 11.58 5.67
N LEU A 268 7.53 11.78 6.80
CA LEU A 268 7.97 12.70 7.83
C LEU A 268 8.68 11.93 8.93
N GLY A 269 9.66 12.53 9.57
CA GLY A 269 10.24 12.00 10.81
C GLY A 269 9.16 11.66 11.84
N SER A 270 9.46 10.84 12.84
CA SER A 270 8.44 10.31 13.76
C SER A 270 7.52 11.42 14.26
N SER A 271 6.22 11.13 14.34
CA SER A 271 5.21 12.06 14.90
C SER A 271 5.46 12.44 16.36
N LEU A 272 6.50 11.87 16.97
CA LEU A 272 7.00 12.16 18.31
C LEU A 272 8.11 13.23 18.30
N THR A 273 8.67 13.58 17.13
CA THR A 273 9.58 14.74 17.06
C THR A 273 8.74 16.00 16.93
N LEU A 274 8.84 16.88 17.92
CA LEU A 274 8.23 18.22 17.93
C LEU A 274 8.70 19.11 16.76
N ILE A 275 9.72 18.69 16.03
CA ILE A 275 10.37 19.44 14.96
C ILE A 275 10.47 18.53 13.72
N ALA A 276 10.01 19.00 12.55
CA ALA A 276 10.16 18.30 11.28
C ALA A 276 11.66 18.04 10.97
N SER A 277 11.96 16.89 10.35
CA SER A 277 13.34 16.50 10.01
C SER A 277 14.07 17.57 9.19
N ASP A 278 13.37 18.20 8.23
CA ASP A 278 13.91 19.32 7.44
C ASP A 278 14.22 20.55 8.32
N SER A 279 13.37 20.82 9.32
CA SER A 279 13.60 21.88 10.27
C SER A 279 14.78 21.58 11.19
N ILE A 280 14.97 20.31 11.60
CA ILE A 280 16.14 19.89 12.38
C ILE A 280 17.42 20.08 11.56
N ALA A 281 17.42 19.63 10.29
CA ALA A 281 18.56 19.83 9.39
C ALA A 281 18.85 21.33 9.18
N GLN A 282 17.82 22.15 8.96
CA GLN A 282 17.96 23.59 8.81
C GLN A 282 18.43 24.26 10.10
N MET A 283 17.86 23.92 11.24
CA MET A 283 18.24 24.47 12.54
C MET A 283 19.67 24.07 12.92
N SER A 284 20.11 22.89 12.57
CA SER A 284 21.45 22.40 12.81
C SER A 284 22.47 22.98 11.84
N ALA A 285 22.13 23.19 10.58
CA ALA A 285 23.01 23.71 9.54
C ALA A 285 23.06 25.27 9.53
N ASN A 286 21.92 25.93 9.79
CA ASN A 286 21.81 27.39 9.71
C ASN A 286 22.77 28.12 10.63
N PRO A 287 22.97 27.75 11.90
CA PRO A 287 23.96 28.38 12.73
C PRO A 287 25.39 28.34 12.15
N ILE A 288 25.72 27.23 11.47
CA ILE A 288 27.01 27.04 10.77
C ILE A 288 27.11 27.98 9.59
N ILE A 289 26.03 28.08 8.80
CA ILE A 289 25.94 28.95 7.62
C ILE A 289 26.01 30.45 8.04
N TYR A 290 25.31 30.83 9.11
CA TYR A 290 25.33 32.20 9.63
C TYR A 290 26.72 32.64 10.14
N GLN A 291 27.56 31.69 10.52
CA GLN A 291 28.96 31.92 10.86
C GLN A 291 29.87 31.98 9.61
N GLY A 292 29.32 31.92 8.41
CA GLY A 292 30.07 31.90 7.16
C GLY A 292 30.81 30.57 6.89
N ALA A 293 30.45 29.50 7.62
CA ALA A 293 31.02 28.16 7.43
C ALA A 293 30.12 27.29 6.54
N THR A 294 30.72 26.29 5.90
CA THR A 294 29.98 25.30 5.12
C THR A 294 29.69 24.06 5.96
N PRO A 295 28.42 23.69 6.20
CA PRO A 295 28.09 22.47 6.95
C PRO A 295 28.54 21.23 6.18
N VAL A 296 29.03 20.23 6.88
CA VAL A 296 29.33 18.90 6.36
C VAL A 296 28.50 17.89 7.11
N PHE A 297 27.66 17.19 6.38
CA PHE A 297 26.80 16.13 6.93
C PHE A 297 27.56 14.81 6.87
N ILE A 298 27.54 14.07 7.97
CA ILE A 298 28.17 12.77 8.11
C ILE A 298 27.07 11.80 8.52
N ASP A 299 26.97 10.68 7.79
CA ASP A 299 25.97 9.66 8.03
C ASP A 299 26.27 8.86 9.30
N SER A 300 25.25 8.26 9.87
CA SER A 300 25.36 7.39 11.03
C SER A 300 25.76 5.97 10.64
N GLU A 301 26.44 5.29 11.54
CA GLU A 301 26.65 3.84 11.39
C GLU A 301 25.36 3.06 11.64
N SER A 302 25.21 1.92 10.95
CA SER A 302 23.97 1.14 10.94
C SER A 302 23.64 0.48 12.28
N ASP A 303 24.64 0.20 13.10
CA ASP A 303 24.49 -0.63 14.30
C ASP A 303 24.13 0.19 15.55
N THR A 304 24.71 1.37 15.70
CA THR A 304 24.51 2.19 16.91
C THR A 304 23.75 3.47 16.67
N TRP A 305 23.53 3.86 15.40
CA TRP A 305 22.94 5.14 14.99
C TRP A 305 23.75 6.37 15.42
N ASN A 306 24.99 6.17 15.83
CA ASN A 306 25.94 7.26 16.10
C ASN A 306 26.62 7.70 14.80
N MET A 307 27.24 8.86 14.80
CA MET A 307 28.04 9.33 13.69
C MET A 307 29.14 8.29 13.36
N SER A 308 29.24 7.88 12.10
CA SER A 308 30.26 6.94 11.65
C SER A 308 31.66 7.54 11.82
N PRO A 309 32.56 6.93 12.64
CA PRO A 309 33.92 7.41 12.80
C PRO A 309 34.71 7.37 11.49
N GLU A 310 34.45 6.38 10.63
CA GLU A 310 35.13 6.21 9.35
C GLU A 310 34.73 7.31 8.36
N LEU A 311 33.43 7.62 8.26
CA LEU A 311 32.95 8.71 7.41
C LEU A 311 33.39 10.09 7.94
N LEU A 312 33.51 10.23 9.26
CA LEU A 312 34.05 11.43 9.88
C LEU A 312 35.52 11.64 9.48
N GLU A 313 36.34 10.59 9.54
CA GLU A 313 37.75 10.68 9.17
C GLU A 313 37.92 11.04 7.69
N ILE A 314 37.14 10.40 6.81
CA ILE A 314 37.11 10.72 5.36
C ILE A 314 36.75 12.18 5.13
N ALA A 315 35.70 12.68 5.81
CA ALA A 315 35.26 14.06 5.67
C ALA A 315 36.30 15.06 6.17
N ILE A 316 36.99 14.75 7.27
CA ILE A 316 38.10 15.56 7.80
C ILE A 316 39.25 15.62 6.81
N GLN A 317 39.66 14.50 6.26
CA GLN A 317 40.76 14.39 5.30
C GLN A 317 40.48 15.17 4.03
N ASP A 318 39.28 15.00 3.44
CA ASP A 318 38.82 15.77 2.27
C ASP A 318 38.90 17.28 2.50
N ARG A 319 38.49 17.75 3.70
CA ARG A 319 38.52 19.16 4.03
C ARG A 319 39.91 19.71 4.26
N ILE A 320 40.81 18.95 4.89
CA ILE A 320 42.22 19.32 5.06
C ILE A 320 42.88 19.47 3.69
N GLU A 321 42.68 18.49 2.79
CA GLU A 321 43.25 18.52 1.44
C GLU A 321 42.73 19.71 0.62
N LYS A 322 41.42 19.96 0.64
CA LYS A 322 40.75 20.97 -0.15
C LYS A 322 41.01 22.39 0.33
N TYR A 323 41.08 22.63 1.65
CA TYR A 323 41.16 23.97 2.20
C TYR A 323 42.49 24.31 2.84
N LYS A 324 43.39 23.34 3.03
CA LYS A 324 44.74 23.50 3.63
C LYS A 324 44.76 24.27 4.96
N LYS A 325 43.68 24.09 5.76
CA LYS A 325 43.50 24.77 7.05
C LYS A 325 43.51 23.77 8.20
N PRO A 326 44.06 24.13 9.38
CA PRO A 326 44.09 23.23 10.53
C PRO A 326 42.70 22.97 11.12
N ILE A 327 42.52 21.76 11.64
CA ILE A 327 41.26 21.12 12.08
C ILE A 327 40.63 21.82 13.31
N SER A 328 41.27 22.75 13.97
CA SER A 328 40.79 23.33 15.23
C SER A 328 39.38 23.97 15.19
N TRP A 329 38.90 24.30 13.98
CA TRP A 329 37.53 24.82 13.75
C TRP A 329 36.47 23.75 13.54
N LEU A 330 36.84 22.55 13.11
CA LEU A 330 35.90 21.46 12.91
C LEU A 330 35.49 20.81 14.24
N ILE A 331 36.40 20.66 15.19
CA ILE A 331 36.18 19.94 16.44
C ILE A 331 35.18 20.66 17.36
N ASN A 332 35.10 21.96 17.38
CA ASN A 332 34.17 22.68 18.20
C ASN A 332 32.69 22.57 17.76
N TYR A 333 32.40 22.24 16.50
CA TYR A 333 31.05 22.06 16.03
C TYR A 333 30.58 20.60 16.08
N ILE A 334 31.50 19.63 15.97
CA ILE A 334 31.19 18.20 16.08
C ILE A 334 30.79 17.84 17.52
N THR A 335 31.34 18.46 18.52
CA THR A 335 31.04 18.20 19.94
C THR A 335 29.60 18.59 20.33
N PHE A 336 28.94 19.48 19.59
CA PHE A 336 27.57 19.91 19.85
C PHE A 336 26.52 18.87 19.40
N PHE A 337 26.83 18.02 18.43
CA PHE A 337 25.95 16.98 17.94
C PHE A 337 26.00 15.68 18.75
N LEU A 338 27.05 15.45 19.53
CA LEU A 338 27.22 14.26 20.35
C LEU A 338 26.42 14.28 21.68
N PHE A 339 25.76 15.39 22.04
CA PHE A 339 25.09 15.53 23.34
C PHE A 339 23.58 15.44 23.36
N GLU A 340 22.88 15.32 22.22
CA GLU A 340 21.42 15.24 22.18
C GLU A 340 20.87 13.83 21.87
N GLY A 341 21.66 12.81 21.95
CA GLY A 341 21.27 11.40 21.80
C GLY A 341 21.33 10.65 23.14
N ARG A 342 20.52 11.06 24.13
CA ARG A 342 20.16 10.21 25.29
C ARG A 342 18.66 10.24 25.53
#